data_9010e6db12b8e53d37176a87f84ea1b0
#
_entry.id   9010e6db12b8e53d37176a87f84ea1b0
#
_cell.length_a   1.000
_cell.length_b   1.000
_cell.length_c   1.000
_cell.angle_alpha   90.00
_cell.angle_beta   90.00
_cell.angle_gamma   90.00
#
_symmetry.space_group_name_H-M   'P 1'
#
loop_
_entity.id
_entity.type
_entity.pdbx_description
1 polymer ?
#
loop_
_entity_poly.entity_id
_entity_poly.type
_entity_poly.pdbx_seq_one_letter_code
_entity_poly.pdbx_strand_id
1 'polypeptide(L)'
;MWLADNWKDYEVLDTSAGEKLERWGKYILVRPDPQVIWNTPKDDPLWRKYDARYARSSTGGGKWQNLRLPAQWQVRYKELTFQVKPMNFKHTGVFPEQAANWDFMMETIRRAGRPIRVLNLFAYTGGATIACAAAGASVCHVDAAKGMVLWAKENTKASGLEDRPIRWIVDDCAKFVEREIRRGKTYDAIIMDPPSYGRGPSGEVWKLEENLYPFVELVSRVLSDDPLFFIINSYTTGLAPSVMRYLTETLVAKKYGGSTQSDELGLPVRDTGLALPCGATCRWTKERP
;
A
#
# COMPACT_ATOMS: atom_id res chain seq x y z
N MET A 1 -2.49 3.89 -16.14
CA MET A 1 -2.08 2.90 -15.11
C MET A 1 -0.61 3.13 -14.78
N TRP A 2 -0.25 3.14 -13.50
CA TRP A 2 1.14 3.19 -13.04
C TRP A 2 1.61 1.78 -12.73
N LEU A 3 2.67 1.34 -13.39
CA LEU A 3 3.20 -0.02 -13.26
C LEU A 3 4.32 -0.09 -12.22
N ALA A 4 4.27 -1.13 -11.39
CA ALA A 4 5.36 -1.49 -10.50
C ALA A 4 6.28 -2.50 -11.21
N ASP A 5 7.07 -2.03 -12.16
CA ASP A 5 7.86 -2.82 -13.11
C ASP A 5 9.35 -2.97 -12.73
N ASN A 6 9.78 -2.34 -11.62
CA ASN A 6 11.18 -2.34 -11.21
C ASN A 6 11.53 -3.45 -10.19
N TRP A 7 10.61 -4.39 -9.92
CA TRP A 7 10.87 -5.52 -9.04
C TRP A 7 11.89 -6.50 -9.65
N LYS A 8 12.83 -6.98 -8.82
CA LYS A 8 13.72 -8.10 -9.14
C LYS A 8 13.35 -9.37 -8.39
N ASP A 9 12.92 -9.24 -7.13
CA ASP A 9 12.58 -10.36 -6.26
C ASP A 9 11.09 -10.73 -6.29
N TYR A 10 10.28 -10.01 -7.03
CA TYR A 10 8.86 -10.30 -7.22
C TYR A 10 8.47 -10.23 -8.70
N GLU A 11 7.55 -11.09 -9.12
CA GLU A 11 7.04 -11.10 -10.49
C GLU A 11 5.69 -11.80 -10.53
N VAL A 12 4.73 -11.27 -11.30
CA VAL A 12 3.54 -12.02 -11.71
C VAL A 12 3.93 -12.79 -12.98
N LEU A 13 3.94 -14.11 -12.89
CA LEU A 13 4.32 -14.99 -13.99
C LEU A 13 3.18 -15.15 -14.98
N ASP A 14 1.98 -15.46 -14.46
CA ASP A 14 0.77 -15.68 -15.25
C ASP A 14 -0.49 -15.43 -14.40
N THR A 15 -1.64 -15.27 -15.06
CA THR A 15 -2.93 -15.04 -14.42
C THR A 15 -4.04 -15.76 -15.17
N SER A 16 -4.86 -16.54 -14.46
CA SER A 16 -6.01 -17.24 -15.06
C SER A 16 -7.00 -17.76 -14.01
N ALA A 17 -8.26 -17.83 -14.36
CA ALA A 17 -9.32 -18.48 -13.59
C ALA A 17 -9.37 -18.02 -12.11
N GLY A 18 -9.34 -16.74 -11.87
CA GLY A 18 -9.43 -16.15 -10.53
C GLY A 18 -8.16 -16.24 -9.70
N GLU A 19 -7.03 -16.64 -10.30
CA GLU A 19 -5.75 -16.82 -9.63
C GLU A 19 -4.60 -16.12 -10.36
N LYS A 20 -3.57 -15.79 -9.60
CA LYS A 20 -2.28 -15.34 -10.10
C LYS A 20 -1.17 -16.28 -9.65
N LEU A 21 -0.28 -16.59 -10.57
CA LEU A 21 0.96 -17.30 -10.37
C LEU A 21 2.08 -16.30 -10.16
N GLU A 22 2.77 -16.37 -9.04
CA GLU A 22 3.73 -15.35 -8.61
C GLU A 22 5.05 -15.97 -8.18
N ARG A 23 6.14 -15.24 -8.43
CA ARG A 23 7.44 -15.52 -7.85
C ARG A 23 7.74 -14.51 -6.73
N TRP A 24 8.12 -15.01 -5.55
CA TRP A 24 8.50 -14.25 -4.37
C TRP A 24 9.91 -14.66 -3.92
N GLY A 25 10.93 -13.95 -4.38
CA GLY A 25 12.31 -14.39 -4.30
C GLY A 25 12.50 -15.66 -5.12
N LYS A 26 12.79 -16.77 -4.45
CA LYS A 26 12.92 -18.10 -5.09
C LYS A 26 11.66 -18.96 -5.02
N TYR A 27 10.62 -18.51 -4.32
CA TYR A 27 9.41 -19.28 -4.08
C TYR A 27 8.30 -18.94 -5.07
N ILE A 28 7.55 -19.95 -5.48
CA ILE A 28 6.42 -19.83 -6.39
C ILE A 28 5.12 -20.00 -5.61
N LEU A 29 4.25 -19.01 -5.72
CA LEU A 29 2.96 -18.98 -5.03
C LEU A 29 1.81 -18.89 -6.02
N VAL A 30 0.70 -19.56 -5.70
CA VAL A 30 -0.60 -19.38 -6.35
C VAL A 30 -1.55 -18.74 -5.36
N ARG A 31 -2.07 -17.57 -5.70
CA ARG A 31 -3.00 -16.84 -4.85
C ARG A 31 -4.24 -16.39 -5.61
N PRO A 32 -5.43 -16.37 -4.98
CA PRO A 32 -6.62 -15.85 -5.61
C PRO A 32 -6.53 -14.34 -5.83
N ASP A 33 -6.98 -13.90 -6.99
CA ASP A 33 -7.13 -12.49 -7.32
C ASP A 33 -8.51 -12.23 -7.94
N PRO A 34 -9.36 -11.37 -7.34
CA PRO A 34 -10.71 -11.12 -7.84
C PRO A 34 -10.74 -10.34 -9.16
N GLN A 35 -9.65 -9.69 -9.54
CA GLN A 35 -9.56 -9.00 -10.83
C GLN A 35 -9.37 -9.96 -12.00
N VAL A 36 -8.87 -11.17 -11.73
CA VAL A 36 -8.61 -12.18 -12.77
C VAL A 36 -9.92 -12.91 -13.12
N ILE A 37 -10.75 -12.27 -13.94
CA ILE A 37 -12.03 -12.83 -14.41
C ILE A 37 -11.91 -13.62 -15.72
N TRP A 38 -10.76 -13.58 -16.37
CA TRP A 38 -10.45 -14.34 -17.59
C TRP A 38 -10.03 -15.76 -17.28
N ASN A 39 -10.24 -16.64 -18.24
CA ASN A 39 -9.93 -18.06 -18.13
C ASN A 39 -9.05 -18.50 -19.32
N THR A 40 -7.80 -18.11 -19.28
CA THR A 40 -6.77 -18.46 -20.25
C THR A 40 -6.17 -19.85 -19.94
N PRO A 41 -5.57 -20.56 -20.91
CA PRO A 41 -4.83 -21.79 -20.61
C PRO A 41 -3.72 -21.55 -19.57
N LYS A 42 -3.56 -22.49 -18.64
CA LYS A 42 -2.50 -22.50 -17.64
C LYS A 42 -1.31 -23.31 -18.15
N ASP A 43 -0.62 -22.80 -19.17
CA ASP A 43 0.43 -23.52 -19.89
C ASP A 43 1.78 -23.52 -19.16
N ASP A 44 2.06 -22.49 -18.33
CA ASP A 44 3.28 -22.47 -17.52
C ASP A 44 3.33 -23.68 -16.56
N PRO A 45 4.37 -24.54 -16.64
CA PRO A 45 4.51 -25.69 -15.75
C PRO A 45 4.51 -25.36 -14.26
N LEU A 46 4.81 -24.13 -13.87
CA LEU A 46 4.82 -23.65 -12.50
C LEU A 46 3.43 -23.63 -11.88
N TRP A 47 2.36 -23.59 -12.67
CA TRP A 47 0.99 -23.83 -12.17
C TRP A 47 0.80 -25.18 -11.49
N ARG A 48 1.70 -26.16 -11.76
CA ARG A 48 1.70 -27.51 -11.16
C ARG A 48 2.88 -27.73 -10.22
N LYS A 49 3.90 -26.83 -10.23
CA LYS A 49 5.15 -26.95 -9.45
C LYS A 49 5.36 -25.75 -8.52
N TYR A 50 4.33 -25.32 -7.84
CA TYR A 50 4.39 -24.21 -6.89
C TYR A 50 4.77 -24.68 -5.48
N ASP A 51 5.27 -23.74 -4.66
CA ASP A 51 5.65 -24.00 -3.27
C ASP A 51 4.47 -23.87 -2.30
N ALA A 52 3.51 -22.97 -2.60
CA ALA A 52 2.30 -22.84 -1.81
C ALA A 52 1.15 -22.28 -2.65
N ARG A 53 -0.08 -22.69 -2.30
CA ARG A 53 -1.32 -22.16 -2.87
C ARG A 53 -2.28 -21.78 -1.76
N TYR A 54 -2.87 -20.57 -1.86
CA TYR A 54 -3.96 -20.19 -0.98
C TYR A 54 -5.31 -20.56 -1.61
N ALA A 55 -5.98 -21.54 -1.04
CA ALA A 55 -7.30 -21.97 -1.48
C ALA A 55 -8.39 -21.26 -0.69
N ARG A 56 -9.32 -20.58 -1.39
CA ARG A 56 -10.50 -19.98 -0.78
C ARG A 56 -11.49 -21.06 -0.30
N SER A 57 -12.13 -20.80 0.84
CA SER A 57 -13.28 -21.58 1.31
C SER A 57 -14.57 -21.02 0.70
N SER A 58 -15.54 -21.89 0.44
CA SER A 58 -16.89 -21.51 0.01
C SER A 58 -17.68 -20.72 1.09
N THR A 59 -17.26 -20.86 2.36
CA THR A 59 -17.88 -20.19 3.52
C THR A 59 -17.17 -18.92 3.95
N GLY A 60 -16.20 -18.43 3.14
CA GLY A 60 -15.34 -17.29 3.44
C GLY A 60 -13.99 -17.70 4.04
N GLY A 61 -13.01 -16.83 3.91
CA GLY A 61 -11.63 -17.11 4.30
C GLY A 61 -10.92 -18.09 3.36
N GLY A 62 -10.06 -18.94 3.90
CA GLY A 62 -9.30 -19.96 3.16
C GLY A 62 -8.09 -20.44 3.95
N LYS A 63 -7.27 -21.25 3.31
CA LYS A 63 -6.03 -21.79 3.90
C LYS A 63 -4.94 -22.00 2.86
N TRP A 64 -3.71 -21.95 3.31
CA TRP A 64 -2.55 -22.33 2.52
C TRP A 64 -2.48 -23.86 2.39
N GLN A 65 -2.21 -24.30 1.18
CA GLN A 65 -2.01 -25.71 0.80
C GLN A 65 -0.58 -25.88 0.27
N ASN A 66 -0.05 -27.11 0.33
CA ASN A 66 1.30 -27.46 -0.15
C ASN A 66 2.37 -26.48 0.35
N LEU A 67 2.31 -26.15 1.65
CA LEU A 67 3.12 -25.09 2.24
C LEU A 67 4.58 -25.57 2.39
N ARG A 68 5.38 -25.36 1.35
CA ARG A 68 6.84 -25.61 1.31
C ARG A 68 7.64 -24.32 1.49
N LEU A 69 7.10 -23.39 2.26
CA LEU A 69 7.72 -22.11 2.53
C LEU A 69 8.40 -22.12 3.90
N PRO A 70 9.46 -21.34 4.12
CA PRO A 70 9.94 -21.04 5.46
C PRO A 70 8.87 -20.23 6.22
N ALA A 71 9.02 -20.18 7.55
CA ALA A 71 8.12 -19.35 8.36
C ALA A 71 8.13 -17.87 7.93
N GLN A 72 9.28 -17.42 7.41
CA GLN A 72 9.51 -16.05 6.94
C GLN A 72 10.71 -16.02 5.98
N TRP A 73 10.67 -15.14 4.95
CA TRP A 73 11.81 -14.87 4.08
C TRP A 73 11.82 -13.40 3.66
N GLN A 74 12.85 -12.98 2.95
CA GLN A 74 13.02 -11.61 2.50
C GLN A 74 12.80 -11.48 0.99
N VAL A 75 12.23 -10.35 0.58
CA VAL A 75 12.21 -9.85 -0.79
C VAL A 75 12.69 -8.40 -0.81
N ARG A 76 13.36 -8.00 -1.88
CA ARG A 76 13.95 -6.66 -2.03
C ARG A 76 13.31 -5.90 -3.17
N TYR A 77 13.10 -4.61 -2.92
CA TYR A 77 12.76 -3.63 -3.93
C TYR A 77 13.75 -2.48 -3.85
N LYS A 78 14.66 -2.36 -4.85
CA LYS A 78 15.75 -1.39 -4.79
C LYS A 78 16.51 -1.50 -3.46
N GLU A 79 16.61 -0.42 -2.70
CA GLU A 79 17.24 -0.37 -1.37
C GLU A 79 16.37 -0.90 -0.22
N LEU A 80 15.10 -1.18 -0.47
CA LEU A 80 14.15 -1.62 0.56
C LEU A 80 14.14 -3.14 0.69
N THR A 81 14.05 -3.64 1.91
CA THR A 81 13.94 -5.07 2.22
C THR A 81 12.69 -5.34 3.05
N PHE A 82 11.90 -6.29 2.61
CA PHE A 82 10.66 -6.70 3.26
C PHE A 82 10.75 -8.11 3.79
N GLN A 83 10.36 -8.31 5.03
CA GLN A 83 10.06 -9.62 5.59
C GLN A 83 8.68 -10.03 5.08
N VAL A 84 8.57 -11.20 4.47
CA VAL A 84 7.31 -11.75 3.98
C VAL A 84 7.06 -13.14 4.57
N LYS A 85 5.81 -13.47 4.81
CA LYS A 85 5.37 -14.75 5.35
C LYS A 85 3.92 -15.03 4.97
N PRO A 86 3.51 -16.30 4.87
CA PRO A 86 2.10 -16.65 4.72
C PRO A 86 1.31 -16.16 5.94
N MET A 87 0.24 -15.41 5.71
CA MET A 87 -0.69 -14.98 6.76
C MET A 87 -1.89 -15.94 6.82
N ASN A 88 -2.75 -15.77 7.82
CA ASN A 88 -4.02 -16.50 7.91
C ASN A 88 -4.97 -16.19 6.73
N PHE A 89 -4.65 -15.18 5.93
CA PHE A 89 -5.30 -14.78 4.68
C PHE A 89 -4.36 -15.00 3.51
N LYS A 90 -4.84 -14.69 2.29
CA LYS A 90 -4.03 -14.77 1.06
C LYS A 90 -2.81 -13.84 1.02
N HIS A 91 -2.69 -12.90 1.95
CA HIS A 91 -1.63 -11.90 1.96
C HIS A 91 -0.30 -12.44 2.49
N THR A 92 0.79 -11.81 2.08
CA THR A 92 2.18 -12.17 2.42
C THR A 92 2.91 -11.07 3.18
N GLY A 93 2.24 -9.95 3.43
CA GLY A 93 2.79 -8.79 4.14
C GLY A 93 3.24 -7.64 3.25
N VAL A 94 3.22 -7.79 1.93
CA VAL A 94 3.56 -6.73 0.98
C VAL A 94 2.54 -6.68 -0.15
N PHE A 95 2.22 -5.47 -0.59
CA PHE A 95 1.45 -5.18 -1.81
C PHE A 95 2.43 -4.67 -2.87
N PRO A 96 2.90 -5.54 -3.78
CA PRO A 96 3.99 -5.20 -4.70
C PRO A 96 3.67 -4.06 -5.66
N GLU A 97 2.41 -3.88 -6.04
CA GLU A 97 1.93 -2.78 -6.89
C GLU A 97 2.16 -1.40 -6.28
N GLN A 98 2.24 -1.32 -4.95
CA GLN A 98 2.54 -0.07 -4.24
C GLN A 98 3.97 0.44 -4.50
N ALA A 99 4.83 -0.36 -5.08
CA ALA A 99 6.18 0.07 -5.46
C ALA A 99 6.16 1.26 -6.45
N ALA A 100 5.14 1.38 -7.29
CA ALA A 100 4.94 2.56 -8.13
C ALA A 100 4.70 3.84 -7.31
N ASN A 101 4.04 3.74 -6.15
CA ASN A 101 3.89 4.84 -5.20
C ASN A 101 5.18 5.08 -4.39
N TRP A 102 5.90 4.02 -4.03
CA TRP A 102 7.18 4.18 -3.31
C TRP A 102 8.19 4.94 -4.14
N ASP A 103 8.31 4.65 -5.43
CA ASP A 103 9.18 5.37 -6.35
C ASP A 103 8.80 6.86 -6.42
N PHE A 104 7.54 7.15 -6.61
CA PHE A 104 7.01 8.51 -6.63
C PHE A 104 7.33 9.27 -5.33
N MET A 105 7.05 8.66 -4.16
CA MET A 105 7.32 9.28 -2.86
C MET A 105 8.80 9.55 -2.64
N MET A 106 9.65 8.54 -2.92
CA MET A 106 11.10 8.67 -2.74
C MET A 106 11.68 9.77 -3.63
N GLU A 107 11.29 9.82 -4.89
CA GLU A 107 11.75 10.85 -5.82
C GLU A 107 11.29 12.25 -5.40
N THR A 108 10.01 12.39 -5.05
CA THR A 108 9.43 13.68 -4.64
C THR A 108 10.09 14.21 -3.36
N ILE A 109 10.31 13.34 -2.36
CA ILE A 109 10.99 13.71 -1.12
C ILE A 109 12.44 14.14 -1.39
N ARG A 110 13.18 13.39 -2.21
CA ARG A 110 14.59 13.74 -2.53
C ARG A 110 14.71 15.05 -3.29
N ARG A 111 13.75 15.36 -4.16
CA ARG A 111 13.72 16.62 -4.91
C ARG A 111 13.32 17.84 -4.08
N ALA A 112 12.63 17.64 -2.97
CA ALA A 112 12.09 18.74 -2.16
C ALA A 112 13.17 19.68 -1.59
N GLY A 113 14.42 19.18 -1.40
CA GLY A 113 15.56 20.00 -0.92
C GLY A 113 15.40 20.55 0.50
N ARG A 114 14.43 20.07 1.26
CA ARG A 114 14.14 20.47 2.64
C ARG A 114 13.71 19.26 3.49
N PRO A 115 13.76 19.35 4.82
CA PRO A 115 13.22 18.31 5.69
C PRO A 115 11.72 18.10 5.44
N ILE A 116 11.29 16.83 5.30
CA ILE A 116 9.91 16.44 5.05
C ILE A 116 9.39 15.61 6.20
N ARG A 117 8.21 15.96 6.70
CA ARG A 117 7.46 15.21 7.71
C ARG A 117 6.29 14.51 7.03
N VAL A 118 6.28 13.18 7.07
CA VAL A 118 5.27 12.34 6.44
C VAL A 118 4.35 11.71 7.48
N LEU A 119 3.04 11.76 7.25
CA LEU A 119 2.04 11.00 7.98
C LEU A 119 1.56 9.85 7.10
N ASN A 120 1.78 8.61 7.56
CA ASN A 120 1.29 7.41 6.90
C ASN A 120 0.19 6.76 7.76
N LEU A 121 -1.02 6.77 7.26
CA LEU A 121 -2.25 6.26 7.90
C LEU A 121 -2.66 4.93 7.27
N PHE A 122 -3.18 3.99 8.08
CA PHE A 122 -3.43 2.61 7.69
C PHE A 122 -2.15 1.97 7.15
N ALA A 123 -1.07 2.20 7.89
CA ALA A 123 0.29 2.06 7.37
C ALA A 123 0.75 0.60 7.22
N TYR A 124 -0.04 -0.37 7.69
CA TYR A 124 0.17 -1.81 7.52
C TYR A 124 1.58 -2.24 7.94
N THR A 125 2.27 -3.02 7.10
CA THR A 125 3.65 -3.49 7.33
C THR A 125 4.73 -2.47 6.95
N GLY A 126 4.34 -1.22 6.67
CA GLY A 126 5.23 -0.08 6.56
C GLY A 126 5.92 0.12 5.21
N GLY A 127 5.40 -0.42 4.10
CA GLY A 127 6.02 -0.22 2.77
C GLY A 127 6.26 1.25 2.44
N ALA A 128 5.23 2.08 2.54
CA ALA A 128 5.34 3.53 2.32
C ALA A 128 6.23 4.22 3.40
N THR A 129 6.16 3.74 4.64
CA THR A 129 6.97 4.27 5.74
C THR A 129 8.47 4.12 5.47
N ILE A 130 8.91 2.90 5.11
CA ILE A 130 10.34 2.66 4.84
C ILE A 130 10.80 3.34 3.54
N ALA A 131 9.94 3.45 2.53
CA ALA A 131 10.25 4.21 1.31
C ALA A 131 10.51 5.69 1.61
N CYS A 132 9.61 6.33 2.37
CA CYS A 132 9.78 7.73 2.78
C CYS A 132 11.00 7.93 3.69
N ALA A 133 11.24 7.02 4.65
CA ALA A 133 12.40 7.07 5.53
C ALA A 133 13.73 6.87 4.78
N ALA A 134 13.77 5.99 3.78
CA ALA A 134 14.93 5.80 2.91
C ALA A 134 15.24 7.05 2.08
N ALA A 135 14.20 7.80 1.70
CA ALA A 135 14.35 9.09 1.01
C ALA A 135 14.76 10.25 1.93
N GLY A 136 14.86 10.04 3.25
CA GLY A 136 15.32 11.03 4.23
C GLY A 136 14.20 11.75 4.99
N ALA A 137 12.95 11.35 4.85
CA ALA A 137 11.85 11.95 5.60
C ALA A 137 11.78 11.48 7.06
N SER A 138 11.22 12.32 7.93
CA SER A 138 10.69 11.91 9.22
C SER A 138 9.28 11.36 9.03
N VAL A 139 8.98 10.17 9.55
CA VAL A 139 7.70 9.51 9.29
C VAL A 139 6.93 9.25 10.58
N CYS A 140 5.65 9.58 10.60
CA CYS A 140 4.71 9.11 11.60
C CYS A 140 3.89 7.96 11.00
N HIS A 141 4.15 6.74 11.47
CA HIS A 141 3.49 5.51 11.05
C HIS A 141 2.33 5.20 12.00
N VAL A 142 1.12 5.15 11.47
CA VAL A 142 -0.10 4.90 12.26
C VAL A 142 -0.86 3.71 11.71
N ASP A 143 -1.08 2.71 12.55
CA ASP A 143 -1.92 1.54 12.24
C ASP A 143 -2.60 1.05 13.52
N ALA A 144 -3.85 0.62 13.42
CA ALA A 144 -4.60 0.12 14.58
C ALA A 144 -4.12 -1.27 15.04
N ALA A 145 -3.51 -2.05 14.15
CA ALA A 145 -3.08 -3.41 14.43
C ALA A 145 -1.64 -3.45 14.95
N LYS A 146 -1.46 -3.66 16.26
CA LYS A 146 -0.14 -3.77 16.89
C LYS A 146 0.81 -4.73 16.18
N GLY A 147 0.31 -5.87 15.69
CA GLY A 147 1.10 -6.85 14.95
C GLY A 147 1.67 -6.30 13.65
N MET A 148 0.92 -5.43 12.96
CA MET A 148 1.37 -4.78 11.72
C MET A 148 2.46 -3.74 12.01
N VAL A 149 2.29 -2.95 13.07
CA VAL A 149 3.33 -1.98 13.50
C VAL A 149 4.63 -2.69 13.92
N LEU A 150 4.55 -3.84 14.58
CA LEU A 150 5.74 -4.63 14.89
C LEU A 150 6.42 -5.16 13.62
N TRP A 151 5.64 -5.65 12.68
CA TRP A 151 6.18 -6.11 11.39
C TRP A 151 6.80 -4.96 10.57
N ALA A 152 6.21 -3.77 10.62
CA ALA A 152 6.80 -2.58 10.01
C ALA A 152 8.16 -2.23 10.60
N LYS A 153 8.35 -2.40 11.92
CA LYS A 153 9.66 -2.25 12.57
C LYS A 153 10.67 -3.31 12.10
N GLU A 154 10.23 -4.56 11.91
CA GLU A 154 11.08 -5.62 11.35
C GLU A 154 11.53 -5.27 9.91
N ASN A 155 10.63 -4.74 9.09
CA ASN A 155 10.95 -4.27 7.74
C ASN A 155 11.92 -3.08 7.75
N THR A 156 11.75 -2.15 8.68
CA THR A 156 12.67 -1.03 8.89
C THR A 156 14.08 -1.52 9.22
N LYS A 157 14.18 -2.48 10.14
CA LYS A 157 15.45 -3.12 10.51
C LYS A 157 16.06 -3.86 9.33
N ALA A 158 15.28 -4.66 8.63
CA ALA A 158 15.75 -5.40 7.45
C ALA A 158 16.27 -4.48 6.33
N SER A 159 15.74 -3.25 6.25
CA SER A 159 16.17 -2.22 5.31
C SER A 159 17.35 -1.35 5.82
N GLY A 160 17.88 -1.60 7.04
CA GLY A 160 18.97 -0.80 7.62
C GLY A 160 18.58 0.63 7.96
N LEU A 161 17.31 0.86 8.32
CA LEU A 161 16.74 2.19 8.58
C LEU A 161 16.35 2.41 10.05
N GLU A 162 16.91 1.63 10.97
CA GLU A 162 16.56 1.68 12.42
C GLU A 162 16.82 3.05 13.05
N ASP A 163 17.84 3.76 12.57
CA ASP A 163 18.24 5.08 13.07
C ASP A 163 17.44 6.23 12.44
N ARG A 164 16.51 5.94 11.51
CA ARG A 164 15.69 6.96 10.89
C ARG A 164 14.60 7.45 11.84
N PRO A 165 14.22 8.74 11.78
CA PRO A 165 13.22 9.31 12.68
C PRO A 165 11.82 8.84 12.32
N ILE A 166 11.43 7.67 12.82
CA ILE A 166 10.10 7.08 12.62
C ILE A 166 9.36 7.02 13.96
N ARG A 167 8.21 7.68 14.02
CA ARG A 167 7.29 7.62 15.17
C ARG A 167 6.27 6.52 14.92
N TRP A 168 6.27 5.50 15.78
CA TRP A 168 5.39 4.34 15.69
C TRP A 168 4.16 4.51 16.57
N ILE A 169 2.98 4.43 15.98
CA ILE A 169 1.70 4.64 16.65
C ILE A 169 0.78 3.44 16.41
N VAL A 170 0.31 2.83 17.48
CA VAL A 170 -0.76 1.82 17.45
C VAL A 170 -2.03 2.51 17.89
N ASP A 171 -2.89 2.89 16.95
CA ASP A 171 -4.09 3.67 17.22
C ASP A 171 -5.06 3.70 16.04
N ASP A 172 -6.31 4.07 16.32
CA ASP A 172 -7.29 4.45 15.30
C ASP A 172 -6.83 5.73 14.59
N CYS A 173 -6.85 5.70 13.25
CA CYS A 173 -6.31 6.79 12.43
C CYS A 173 -7.09 8.11 12.62
N ALA A 174 -8.42 8.08 12.72
CA ALA A 174 -9.22 9.29 12.90
C ALA A 174 -8.95 9.91 14.28
N LYS A 175 -9.00 9.09 15.34
CA LYS A 175 -8.70 9.53 16.71
C LYS A 175 -7.27 10.08 16.84
N PHE A 176 -6.32 9.48 16.14
CA PHE A 176 -4.95 9.98 16.10
C PHE A 176 -4.89 11.36 15.45
N VAL A 177 -5.49 11.55 14.26
CA VAL A 177 -5.49 12.83 13.53
C VAL A 177 -6.17 13.91 14.35
N GLU A 178 -7.31 13.64 14.98
CA GLU A 178 -7.99 14.58 15.89
C GLU A 178 -7.06 15.07 17.03
N ARG A 179 -6.24 14.15 17.59
CA ARG A 179 -5.26 14.55 18.61
C ARG A 179 -4.13 15.39 18.06
N GLU A 180 -3.64 15.11 16.85
CA GLU A 180 -2.61 15.92 16.21
C GLU A 180 -3.14 17.33 15.87
N ILE A 181 -4.40 17.46 15.45
CA ILE A 181 -5.07 18.77 15.28
C ILE A 181 -5.07 19.55 16.60
N ARG A 182 -5.51 18.96 17.72
CA ARG A 182 -5.51 19.62 19.03
C ARG A 182 -4.13 20.01 19.52
N ARG A 183 -3.09 19.30 19.08
CA ARG A 183 -1.68 19.58 19.40
C ARG A 183 -1.02 20.58 18.45
N GLY A 184 -1.73 21.05 17.43
CA GLY A 184 -1.16 21.91 16.38
C GLY A 184 -0.04 21.24 15.58
N LYS A 185 -0.04 19.91 15.44
CA LYS A 185 0.95 19.18 14.65
C LYS A 185 0.54 19.15 13.19
N THR A 186 1.51 19.34 12.31
CA THR A 186 1.31 19.34 10.85
C THR A 186 2.33 18.45 10.14
N TYR A 187 1.99 18.05 8.95
CA TYR A 187 2.78 17.16 8.09
C TYR A 187 2.90 17.74 6.68
N ASP A 188 4.05 17.54 6.06
CA ASP A 188 4.32 18.03 4.70
C ASP A 188 3.79 17.06 3.65
N ALA A 189 3.63 15.81 4.01
CA ALA A 189 3.07 14.80 3.11
C ALA A 189 2.18 13.82 3.90
N ILE A 190 1.11 13.37 3.25
CA ILE A 190 0.16 12.41 3.84
C ILE A 190 -0.08 11.29 2.86
N ILE A 191 -0.10 10.06 3.38
CA ILE A 191 -0.41 8.83 2.67
C ILE A 191 -1.50 8.11 3.45
N MET A 192 -2.51 7.60 2.74
CA MET A 192 -3.55 6.77 3.34
C MET A 192 -3.96 5.62 2.42
N ASP A 193 -4.20 4.48 3.04
CA ASP A 193 -4.72 3.28 2.38
C ASP A 193 -5.88 2.70 3.21
N PRO A 194 -7.01 3.43 3.28
CA PRO A 194 -8.13 3.03 4.11
C PRO A 194 -8.77 1.74 3.61
N PRO A 195 -9.19 0.82 4.51
CA PRO A 195 -9.84 -0.42 4.12
C PRO A 195 -11.22 -0.15 3.51
N SER A 196 -11.69 -1.05 2.65
CA SER A 196 -13.06 -0.99 2.11
C SER A 196 -14.12 -1.10 3.22
N TYR A 197 -13.83 -1.95 4.21
CA TYR A 197 -14.67 -2.20 5.37
C TYR A 197 -13.82 -2.48 6.61
N GLY A 198 -14.26 -2.02 7.77
CA GLY A 198 -13.62 -2.29 9.05
C GLY A 198 -14.59 -2.18 10.23
N ARG A 199 -14.19 -2.75 11.37
CA ARG A 199 -14.88 -2.56 12.64
C ARG A 199 -13.88 -2.07 13.68
N GLY A 200 -14.20 -0.97 14.34
CA GLY A 200 -13.45 -0.45 15.47
C GLY A 200 -13.68 -1.28 16.74
N PRO A 201 -12.81 -1.14 17.75
CA PRO A 201 -12.91 -1.88 19.01
C PRO A 201 -14.18 -1.57 19.84
N SER A 202 -14.82 -0.45 19.59
CA SER A 202 -16.08 -0.06 20.26
C SER A 202 -17.33 -0.34 19.39
N GLY A 203 -17.16 -1.10 18.29
CA GLY A 203 -18.26 -1.48 17.39
C GLY A 203 -18.53 -0.48 16.27
N GLU A 204 -17.73 0.56 16.13
CA GLU A 204 -17.82 1.51 15.01
C GLU A 204 -17.64 0.77 13.68
N VAL A 205 -18.45 1.11 12.71
CA VAL A 205 -18.38 0.53 11.37
C VAL A 205 -17.75 1.54 10.43
N TRP A 206 -16.65 1.15 9.80
CA TRP A 206 -16.06 1.85 8.69
C TRP A 206 -16.54 1.24 7.38
N LYS A 207 -17.08 2.07 6.49
CA LYS A 207 -17.32 1.76 5.08
C LYS A 207 -16.72 2.87 4.24
N LEU A 208 -15.90 2.52 3.28
CA LEU A 208 -15.12 3.50 2.52
C LEU A 208 -16.03 4.55 1.85
N GLU A 209 -17.09 4.11 1.18
CA GLU A 209 -18.02 4.97 0.45
C GLU A 209 -18.77 5.97 1.34
N GLU A 210 -18.94 5.66 2.61
CA GLU A 210 -19.62 6.54 3.57
C GLU A 210 -18.62 7.44 4.32
N ASN A 211 -17.40 6.95 4.58
CA ASN A 211 -16.46 7.57 5.49
C ASN A 211 -15.27 8.27 4.81
N LEU A 212 -15.01 8.00 3.52
CA LEU A 212 -13.81 8.53 2.86
C LEU A 212 -13.81 10.07 2.80
N TYR A 213 -14.92 10.69 2.39
CA TYR A 213 -14.98 12.15 2.28
C TYR A 213 -14.73 12.85 3.64
N PRO A 214 -15.47 12.57 4.72
CA PRO A 214 -15.23 13.22 6.01
C PRO A 214 -13.85 12.89 6.58
N PHE A 215 -13.30 11.71 6.28
CA PHE A 215 -11.94 11.35 6.72
C PHE A 215 -10.87 12.16 5.97
N VAL A 216 -10.96 12.30 4.65
CA VAL A 216 -10.04 13.14 3.87
C VAL A 216 -10.12 14.59 4.31
N GLU A 217 -11.34 15.12 4.59
CA GLU A 217 -11.53 16.46 5.14
C GLU A 217 -10.83 16.62 6.50
N LEU A 218 -11.01 15.68 7.43
CA LEU A 218 -10.34 15.65 8.73
C LEU A 218 -8.81 15.66 8.55
N VAL A 219 -8.29 14.75 7.73
CA VAL A 219 -6.85 14.55 7.54
C VAL A 219 -6.20 15.75 6.83
N SER A 220 -6.91 16.42 5.91
CA SER A 220 -6.40 17.63 5.23
C SER A 220 -6.07 18.78 6.19
N ARG A 221 -6.66 18.79 7.40
CA ARG A 221 -6.43 19.81 8.43
C ARG A 221 -5.06 19.72 9.11
N VAL A 222 -4.36 18.59 8.97
CA VAL A 222 -3.00 18.40 9.48
C VAL A 222 -1.93 18.56 8.40
N LEU A 223 -2.30 18.96 7.17
CA LEU A 223 -1.31 19.40 6.19
C LEU A 223 -0.64 20.69 6.65
N SER A 224 0.67 20.82 6.43
CA SER A 224 1.43 22.04 6.70
C SER A 224 1.02 23.17 5.73
N ASP A 225 1.52 24.38 5.97
CA ASP A 225 1.25 25.50 5.06
C ASP A 225 1.94 25.36 3.70
N ASP A 226 3.02 24.58 3.65
CA ASP A 226 3.75 24.23 2.42
C ASP A 226 3.83 22.72 2.25
N PRO A 227 2.69 22.06 1.92
CA PRO A 227 2.66 20.61 1.77
C PRO A 227 3.31 20.16 0.46
N LEU A 228 3.86 18.94 0.47
CA LEU A 228 4.59 18.39 -0.66
C LEU A 228 3.70 17.47 -1.52
N PHE A 229 3.07 16.47 -0.89
CA PHE A 229 2.13 15.58 -1.58
C PHE A 229 1.04 15.00 -0.66
N PHE A 230 -0.02 14.51 -1.29
CA PHE A 230 -1.13 13.81 -0.64
C PHE A 230 -1.52 12.59 -1.49
N ILE A 231 -1.51 11.40 -0.89
CA ILE A 231 -1.80 10.14 -1.59
C ILE A 231 -2.96 9.43 -0.92
N ILE A 232 -3.94 9.02 -1.75
CA ILE A 232 -5.04 8.14 -1.33
C ILE A 232 -4.97 6.87 -2.18
N ASN A 233 -4.99 5.71 -1.54
CA ASN A 233 -5.12 4.41 -2.19
C ASN A 233 -6.51 3.80 -1.94
N SER A 234 -6.96 2.95 -2.83
CA SER A 234 -8.18 2.16 -2.65
C SER A 234 -8.11 0.84 -3.39
N TYR A 235 -8.54 -0.21 -2.71
CA TYR A 235 -8.76 -1.55 -3.27
C TYR A 235 -10.24 -1.91 -3.31
N THR A 236 -11.11 -0.92 -3.13
CA THR A 236 -12.55 -1.11 -3.12
C THR A 236 -13.08 -1.26 -4.55
N THR A 237 -13.70 -2.41 -4.82
CA THR A 237 -14.36 -2.66 -6.11
C THR A 237 -15.46 -1.63 -6.35
N GLY A 238 -15.49 -1.05 -7.56
CA GLY A 238 -16.48 -0.05 -7.95
C GLY A 238 -16.14 1.40 -7.59
N LEU A 239 -15.07 1.66 -6.83
CA LEU A 239 -14.57 3.02 -6.60
C LEU A 239 -13.57 3.40 -7.70
N ALA A 240 -14.02 4.19 -8.68
CA ALA A 240 -13.17 4.66 -9.77
C ALA A 240 -12.07 5.61 -9.24
N PRO A 241 -10.85 5.59 -9.83
CA PRO A 241 -9.77 6.52 -9.47
C PRO A 241 -10.18 7.99 -9.52
N SER A 242 -11.05 8.36 -10.48
CA SER A 242 -11.59 9.70 -10.64
C SER A 242 -12.41 10.20 -9.45
N VAL A 243 -13.02 9.30 -8.67
CA VAL A 243 -13.73 9.68 -7.43
C VAL A 243 -12.74 10.22 -6.41
N MET A 244 -11.62 9.52 -6.18
CA MET A 244 -10.56 9.99 -5.28
C MET A 244 -9.95 11.30 -5.76
N ARG A 245 -9.80 11.47 -7.08
CA ARG A 245 -9.35 12.74 -7.68
C ARG A 245 -10.33 13.87 -7.33
N TYR A 246 -11.63 13.66 -7.51
CA TYR A 246 -12.65 14.68 -7.20
C TYR A 246 -12.56 15.11 -5.71
N LEU A 247 -12.42 14.16 -4.79
CA LEU A 247 -12.26 14.46 -3.37
C LEU A 247 -10.98 15.27 -3.10
N THR A 248 -9.86 14.86 -3.68
CA THR A 248 -8.55 15.51 -3.48
C THR A 248 -8.53 16.91 -4.08
N GLU A 249 -9.11 17.11 -5.28
CA GLU A 249 -9.26 18.43 -5.88
C GLU A 249 -10.09 19.36 -4.99
N THR A 250 -11.20 18.86 -4.45
CA THR A 250 -12.13 19.64 -3.62
C THR A 250 -11.52 20.02 -2.26
N LEU A 251 -10.84 19.07 -1.61
CA LEU A 251 -10.41 19.22 -0.21
C LEU A 251 -8.95 19.67 -0.06
N VAL A 252 -8.10 19.39 -1.05
CA VAL A 252 -6.66 19.69 -0.98
C VAL A 252 -6.27 20.71 -2.04
N ALA A 253 -6.44 20.40 -3.33
CA ALA A 253 -5.97 21.25 -4.41
C ALA A 253 -6.64 22.64 -4.41
N LYS A 254 -7.92 22.72 -4.08
CA LYS A 254 -8.63 24.01 -3.93
C LYS A 254 -7.98 24.95 -2.92
N LYS A 255 -7.42 24.39 -1.85
CA LYS A 255 -6.76 25.18 -0.78
C LYS A 255 -5.29 25.50 -1.11
N TYR A 256 -4.56 24.53 -1.63
CA TYR A 256 -3.12 24.62 -1.75
C TYR A 256 -2.62 24.83 -3.19
N GLY A 257 -3.51 24.78 -4.19
CA GLY A 257 -3.11 24.72 -5.60
C GLY A 257 -2.48 23.38 -5.94
N GLY A 258 -1.53 23.36 -6.87
CA GLY A 258 -0.83 22.12 -7.28
C GLY A 258 -1.60 21.32 -8.34
N SER A 259 -1.25 20.05 -8.49
CA SER A 259 -1.85 19.16 -9.48
C SER A 259 -2.26 17.83 -8.88
N THR A 260 -3.34 17.25 -9.38
CA THR A 260 -3.88 15.96 -8.95
C THR A 260 -3.94 15.01 -10.13
N GLN A 261 -3.39 13.82 -9.93
CA GLN A 261 -3.48 12.72 -10.88
C GLN A 261 -4.06 11.49 -10.20
N SER A 262 -4.89 10.74 -10.89
CA SER A 262 -5.42 9.47 -10.38
C SER A 262 -5.46 8.44 -11.48
N ASP A 263 -5.07 7.22 -11.14
CA ASP A 263 -5.06 6.09 -12.06
C ASP A 263 -5.05 4.77 -11.29
N GLU A 264 -5.09 3.67 -12.01
CA GLU A 264 -4.90 2.34 -11.45
C GLU A 264 -3.42 2.05 -11.21
N LEU A 265 -3.14 1.22 -10.21
CA LEU A 265 -1.86 0.54 -10.01
C LEU A 265 -1.89 -0.81 -10.71
N GLY A 266 -0.79 -1.21 -11.31
CA GLY A 266 -0.70 -2.48 -12.01
C GLY A 266 0.63 -3.19 -11.83
N LEU A 267 0.59 -4.50 -12.08
CA LEU A 267 1.75 -5.38 -12.09
C LEU A 267 1.92 -5.97 -13.49
N PRO A 268 3.10 -5.88 -14.11
CA PRO A 268 3.36 -6.57 -15.37
C PRO A 268 3.18 -8.08 -15.21
N VAL A 269 2.54 -8.72 -16.18
CA VAL A 269 2.37 -10.17 -16.25
C VAL A 269 3.33 -10.71 -17.31
N ARG A 270 4.30 -11.53 -16.90
CA ARG A 270 5.39 -12.01 -17.74
C ARG A 270 4.90 -12.71 -19.01
N ASP A 271 4.03 -13.70 -18.85
CA ASP A 271 3.65 -14.61 -19.95
C ASP A 271 2.75 -13.94 -20.99
N THR A 272 2.02 -12.89 -20.61
CA THR A 272 1.11 -12.17 -21.51
C THR A 272 1.67 -10.83 -22.00
N GLY A 273 2.63 -10.24 -21.29
CA GLY A 273 3.07 -8.86 -21.51
C GLY A 273 2.02 -7.80 -21.18
N LEU A 274 0.87 -8.20 -20.63
CA LEU A 274 -0.19 -7.30 -20.16
C LEU A 274 0.07 -6.87 -18.71
N ALA A 275 -0.75 -5.99 -18.19
CA ALA A 275 -0.71 -5.57 -16.80
C ALA A 275 -1.91 -6.12 -16.03
N LEU A 276 -1.68 -6.72 -14.86
CA LEU A 276 -2.73 -7.05 -13.90
C LEU A 276 -3.14 -5.78 -13.15
N PRO A 277 -4.40 -5.30 -13.26
CA PRO A 277 -4.87 -4.19 -12.46
C PRO A 277 -5.01 -4.65 -11.00
N CYS A 278 -4.52 -3.83 -10.05
CA CYS A 278 -4.46 -4.22 -8.65
C CYS A 278 -5.32 -3.35 -7.73
N GLY A 279 -5.22 -2.05 -7.88
CA GLY A 279 -5.94 -1.07 -7.08
C GLY A 279 -5.88 0.30 -7.74
N ALA A 280 -6.46 1.29 -7.09
CA ALA A 280 -6.47 2.66 -7.56
C ALA A 280 -5.69 3.57 -6.61
N THR A 281 -5.06 4.60 -7.14
CA THR A 281 -4.37 5.62 -6.36
C THR A 281 -4.63 7.01 -6.91
N CYS A 282 -4.66 7.98 -6.00
CA CYS A 282 -4.73 9.40 -6.33
C CYS A 282 -3.53 10.09 -5.69
N ARG A 283 -2.78 10.84 -6.49
CA ARG A 283 -1.60 11.61 -6.07
C ARG A 283 -1.86 13.09 -6.32
N TRP A 284 -1.76 13.88 -5.27
CA TRP A 284 -1.68 15.33 -5.38
C TRP A 284 -0.28 15.78 -5.04
N THR A 285 0.24 16.77 -5.76
CA THR A 285 1.53 17.44 -5.47
C THR A 285 1.37 18.95 -5.50
N LYS A 286 2.07 19.64 -4.63
CA LYS A 286 2.14 21.09 -4.61
C LYS A 286 2.83 21.64 -5.87
N GLU A 287 3.91 21.00 -6.29
CA GLU A 287 4.62 21.34 -7.52
C GLU A 287 3.89 20.75 -8.73
N ARG A 288 3.87 21.49 -9.82
CA ARG A 288 3.43 20.94 -11.10
C ARG A 288 4.53 20.02 -11.62
N PRO A 289 4.18 18.84 -12.13
CA PRO A 289 5.13 17.90 -12.72
C PRO A 289 5.86 18.49 -13.93
#